data_c870f0cb28aa799b9ed80dfa1b91765f
#
_entry.id   c870f0cb28aa799b9ed80dfa1b91765f
#
_cell.length_a   1.000
_cell.length_b   1.000
_cell.length_c   1.000
_cell.angle_alpha   90.00
_cell.angle_beta   90.00
_cell.angle_gamma   90.00
#
_symmetry.space_group_name_H-M   'P 1'
#
loop_
_entity.id
_entity.type
_entity.pdbx_description
1 polymer ?
#
loop_
_entity_poly.entity_id
_entity_poly.type
_entity_poly.pdbx_seq_one_letter_code
_entity_poly.pdbx_strand_id
1 'polypeptide(L)'
;KPPLNVYFSGYRPSEGFEGFAMMKNMGAPFILFSDPRLEGGCFYLGSPELEKKIQDFIDHHLQSLGFGPKELNFSGLSMGTYGALYYGASYSPHAILVGKPIVNLGDVAANLKFKRPDEFGTSLDMMQLLLGRVSSEGIEALNKRFWDRFHQAELNDTLLALAYMRDDDYDQKAYSDILEALYHQPIRIISSSRPGRHNDATESIIEWFLTQYKE
;
A
#
# COMPACT_ATOMS: atom_id res chain seq x y z
N LYS A 1 12.48 9.83 18.76
CA LYS A 1 13.61 9.39 17.94
C LYS A 1 13.06 8.90 16.61
N PRO A 2 13.56 9.38 15.46
CA PRO A 2 13.05 8.95 14.16
C PRO A 2 13.31 7.45 13.91
N PRO A 3 12.64 6.85 12.93
CA PRO A 3 11.65 7.48 12.03
C PRO A 3 10.23 7.54 12.62
N LEU A 4 9.35 8.33 11.99
CA LEU A 4 7.90 8.16 12.11
C LEU A 4 7.48 7.05 11.15
N ASN A 5 6.89 5.99 11.69
CA ASN A 5 6.39 4.87 10.91
C ASN A 5 4.89 5.03 10.64
N VAL A 6 4.48 5.12 9.39
CA VAL A 6 3.08 5.15 8.96
C VAL A 6 2.72 3.81 8.37
N TYR A 7 1.86 3.06 9.05
CA TYR A 7 1.43 1.73 8.65
C TYR A 7 -0.03 1.74 8.23
N PHE A 8 -0.29 1.23 7.05
CA PHE A 8 -1.62 1.00 6.50
C PHE A 8 -2.01 -0.46 6.69
N SER A 9 -3.08 -0.71 7.41
CA SER A 9 -3.59 -2.06 7.68
C SER A 9 -4.04 -2.75 6.38
N GLY A 10 -3.83 -4.06 6.32
CA GLY A 10 -4.46 -4.92 5.33
C GLY A 10 -5.96 -5.09 5.61
N TYR A 11 -6.61 -5.95 4.84
CA TYR A 11 -8.00 -6.32 5.09
C TYR A 11 -8.19 -6.93 6.47
N ARG A 12 -9.27 -6.51 7.13
CA ARG A 12 -9.68 -7.07 8.43
C ARG A 12 -11.19 -7.27 8.49
N PRO A 13 -11.64 -8.46 8.94
CA PRO A 13 -13.06 -8.72 9.12
C PRO A 13 -13.64 -8.07 10.38
N SER A 14 -12.82 -7.48 11.24
CA SER A 14 -13.22 -6.85 12.50
C SER A 14 -12.62 -5.45 12.62
N GLU A 15 -13.28 -4.60 13.44
CA GLU A 15 -12.74 -3.28 13.78
C GLU A 15 -11.37 -3.37 14.47
N GLY A 16 -10.58 -2.32 14.32
CA GLY A 16 -9.27 -2.17 14.96
C GLY A 16 -8.13 -1.99 13.95
N PHE A 17 -6.91 -2.10 14.45
CA PHE A 17 -5.70 -1.85 13.68
C PHE A 17 -4.84 -3.10 13.60
N GLU A 18 -4.41 -3.44 12.39
CA GLU A 18 -3.31 -4.38 12.19
C GLU A 18 -1.98 -3.72 12.58
N GLY A 19 -1.02 -4.54 13.00
CA GLY A 19 0.36 -4.07 13.20
C GLY A 19 0.65 -3.33 14.52
N PHE A 20 -0.33 -3.15 15.42
CA PHE A 20 -0.11 -2.38 16.66
C PHE A 20 1.06 -2.93 17.50
N ALA A 21 1.06 -4.23 17.78
CA ALA A 21 2.14 -4.83 18.58
C ALA A 21 3.50 -4.74 17.86
N MET A 22 3.50 -4.92 16.53
CA MET A 22 4.69 -4.79 15.70
C MET A 22 5.26 -3.37 15.79
N MET A 23 4.47 -2.36 15.51
CA MET A 23 4.91 -0.96 15.54
C MET A 23 5.32 -0.51 16.94
N LYS A 24 4.58 -0.92 17.97
CA LYS A 24 4.95 -0.64 19.37
C LYS A 24 6.32 -1.20 19.74
N ASN A 25 6.62 -2.41 19.28
CA ASN A 25 7.89 -3.07 19.60
C ASN A 25 9.10 -2.45 18.89
N MET A 26 8.90 -1.62 17.86
CA MET A 26 9.98 -0.89 17.21
C MET A 26 10.54 0.27 18.03
N GLY A 27 9.80 0.73 19.04
CA GLY A 27 10.26 1.79 19.95
C GLY A 27 10.41 3.17 19.28
N ALA A 28 9.78 3.38 18.13
CA ALA A 28 9.73 4.62 17.39
C ALA A 28 8.29 5.14 17.29
N PRO A 29 8.05 6.43 17.03
CA PRO A 29 6.72 6.95 16.80
C PRO A 29 6.04 6.25 15.62
N PHE A 30 4.73 6.04 15.73
CA PHE A 30 3.98 5.42 14.63
C PHE A 30 2.55 5.94 14.51
N ILE A 31 2.01 5.84 13.30
CA ILE A 31 0.61 6.06 12.94
C ILE A 31 0.09 4.77 12.33
N LEU A 32 -1.10 4.36 12.74
CA LEU A 32 -1.82 3.24 12.13
C LEU A 32 -3.07 3.75 11.43
N PHE A 33 -3.20 3.44 10.15
CA PHE A 33 -4.43 3.65 9.39
C PHE A 33 -5.16 2.32 9.21
N SER A 34 -6.48 2.36 9.33
CA SER A 34 -7.38 1.25 9.00
C SER A 34 -8.53 1.79 8.17
N ASP A 35 -8.95 1.05 7.15
CA ASP A 35 -10.09 1.39 6.31
C ASP A 35 -11.22 0.39 6.54
N PRO A 36 -12.20 0.70 7.42
CA PRO A 36 -13.29 -0.21 7.75
C PRO A 36 -14.47 -0.14 6.78
N ARG A 37 -14.38 0.70 5.75
CA ARG A 37 -15.46 0.84 4.77
C ARG A 37 -15.54 -0.39 3.89
N LEU A 38 -16.70 -1.02 3.81
CA LEU A 38 -16.95 -2.27 3.12
C LEU A 38 -16.17 -3.47 3.71
N GLU A 39 -16.67 -4.65 3.48
CA GLU A 39 -15.92 -5.88 3.63
C GLU A 39 -14.86 -5.92 2.52
N GLY A 40 -13.60 -5.96 2.86
CA GLY A 40 -12.49 -5.86 1.91
C GLY A 40 -11.88 -4.45 1.78
N GLY A 41 -12.50 -3.42 2.35
CA GLY A 41 -12.00 -2.05 2.41
C GLY A 41 -12.13 -1.27 1.10
N CYS A 42 -11.69 -0.02 1.14
CA CYS A 42 -11.65 0.89 -0.02
C CYS A 42 -10.23 1.37 -0.34
N PHE A 43 -9.22 0.67 0.11
CA PHE A 43 -7.81 0.93 -0.19
C PHE A 43 -7.36 2.36 0.16
N TYR A 44 -8.00 2.95 1.20
CA TYR A 44 -7.70 4.32 1.67
C TYR A 44 -8.03 5.41 0.64
N LEU A 45 -8.72 5.07 -0.43
CA LEU A 45 -9.25 6.03 -1.42
C LEU A 45 -10.59 6.60 -0.97
N GLY A 46 -10.92 7.78 -1.47
CA GLY A 46 -12.21 8.41 -1.20
C GLY A 46 -12.38 9.72 -1.97
N SER A 47 -13.07 10.68 -1.33
CA SER A 47 -13.11 12.03 -1.86
C SER A 47 -11.76 12.74 -1.69
N PRO A 48 -11.50 13.80 -2.47
CA PRO A 48 -10.30 14.62 -2.28
C PRO A 48 -10.14 15.12 -0.84
N GLU A 49 -11.24 15.41 -0.15
CA GLU A 49 -11.23 15.88 1.25
C GLU A 49 -10.79 14.79 2.21
N LEU A 50 -11.20 13.53 1.98
CA LEU A 50 -10.76 12.40 2.80
C LEU A 50 -9.26 12.14 2.61
N GLU A 51 -8.81 12.12 1.38
CA GLU A 51 -7.39 11.90 1.07
C GLU A 51 -6.51 13.03 1.62
N LYS A 52 -7.01 14.27 1.50
CA LYS A 52 -6.34 15.41 2.12
C LYS A 52 -6.26 15.28 3.65
N LYS A 53 -7.32 14.84 4.32
CA LYS A 53 -7.30 14.61 5.78
C LYS A 53 -6.27 13.56 6.19
N ILE A 54 -6.07 12.50 5.40
CA ILE A 54 -5.02 11.50 5.66
C ILE A 54 -3.64 12.17 5.56
N GLN A 55 -3.40 12.96 4.51
CA GLN A 55 -2.14 13.69 4.33
C GLN A 55 -1.93 14.72 5.44
N ASP A 56 -2.91 15.56 5.72
CA ASP A 56 -2.84 16.58 6.78
C ASP A 56 -2.54 15.96 8.16
N PHE A 57 -3.07 14.78 8.42
CA PHE A 57 -2.81 14.06 9.66
C PHE A 57 -1.35 13.59 9.75
N ILE A 58 -0.80 13.06 8.66
CA ILE A 58 0.62 12.67 8.59
C ILE A 58 1.51 13.90 8.77
N ASP A 59 1.24 14.98 8.03
CA ASP A 59 2.01 16.23 8.05
C ASP A 59 2.02 16.86 9.45
N HIS A 60 0.85 16.90 10.10
CA HIS A 60 0.73 17.41 11.47
C HIS A 60 1.64 16.66 12.44
N HIS A 61 1.66 15.33 12.39
CA HIS A 61 2.47 14.53 13.30
C HIS A 61 3.97 14.61 12.96
N LEU A 62 4.31 14.66 11.67
CA LEU A 62 5.69 14.85 11.23
C LEU A 62 6.25 16.18 11.77
N GLN A 63 5.49 17.27 11.61
CA GLN A 63 5.84 18.58 12.15
C GLN A 63 5.93 18.61 13.67
N SER A 64 4.94 17.98 14.36
CA SER A 64 4.91 17.94 15.82
C SER A 64 6.11 17.22 16.42
N LEU A 65 6.67 16.26 15.69
CA LEU A 65 7.88 15.54 16.08
C LEU A 65 9.17 16.26 15.67
N GLY A 66 9.08 17.29 14.86
CA GLY A 66 10.23 18.00 14.28
C GLY A 66 10.98 17.14 13.26
N PHE A 67 10.29 16.25 12.55
CA PHE A 67 10.87 15.34 11.57
C PHE A 67 10.65 15.85 10.15
N GLY A 68 11.61 15.56 9.26
CA GLY A 68 11.50 15.77 7.82
C GLY A 68 11.08 14.51 7.05
N PRO A 69 10.84 14.64 5.73
CA PRO A 69 10.44 13.49 4.91
C PRO A 69 11.41 12.30 4.96
N LYS A 70 12.71 12.56 5.11
CA LYS A 70 13.72 11.49 5.24
C LYS A 70 13.76 10.81 6.62
N GLU A 71 12.88 11.21 7.51
CA GLU A 71 12.64 10.57 8.81
C GLU A 71 11.24 9.94 8.87
N LEU A 72 10.69 9.60 7.71
CA LEU A 72 9.35 9.03 7.52
C LEU A 72 9.46 7.70 6.78
N ASN A 73 8.79 6.68 7.29
CA ASN A 73 8.61 5.39 6.63
C ASN A 73 7.13 5.14 6.37
N PHE A 74 6.82 4.63 5.19
CA PHE A 74 5.50 4.11 4.85
C PHE A 74 5.54 2.61 4.76
N SER A 75 4.49 1.95 5.23
CA SER A 75 4.45 0.48 5.15
C SER A 75 3.03 -0.07 5.14
N GLY A 76 2.89 -1.27 4.61
CA GLY A 76 1.63 -1.97 4.55
C GLY A 76 1.72 -3.34 3.91
N LEU A 77 0.73 -4.19 4.20
CA LEU A 77 0.59 -5.52 3.62
C LEU A 77 -0.75 -5.62 2.89
N SER A 78 -0.80 -6.35 1.77
CA SER A 78 -2.02 -6.56 0.98
C SER A 78 -2.72 -5.22 0.65
N MET A 79 -3.97 -4.99 1.06
CA MET A 79 -4.66 -3.71 0.89
C MET A 79 -3.84 -2.52 1.39
N GLY A 80 -3.11 -2.69 2.47
CA GLY A 80 -2.25 -1.64 3.04
C GLY A 80 -1.10 -1.20 2.13
N THR A 81 -0.68 -2.06 1.20
CA THR A 81 0.37 -1.69 0.22
C THR A 81 -0.05 -0.55 -0.66
N TYR A 82 -1.34 -0.50 -1.03
CA TYR A 82 -1.88 0.60 -1.81
C TYR A 82 -1.73 1.93 -1.06
N GLY A 83 -2.17 1.98 0.20
CA GLY A 83 -2.03 3.19 1.02
C GLY A 83 -0.58 3.63 1.18
N ALA A 84 0.32 2.69 1.48
CA ALA A 84 1.73 2.97 1.66
C ALA A 84 2.40 3.54 0.40
N LEU A 85 2.12 2.97 -0.77
CA LEU A 85 2.66 3.44 -2.06
C LEU A 85 1.99 4.74 -2.50
N TYR A 86 0.66 4.82 -2.41
CA TYR A 86 -0.13 5.96 -2.90
C TYR A 86 0.15 7.25 -2.12
N TYR A 87 0.17 7.18 -0.80
CA TYR A 87 0.50 8.33 0.04
C TYR A 87 2.02 8.56 0.11
N GLY A 88 2.81 7.49 0.21
CA GLY A 88 4.28 7.58 0.22
C GLY A 88 4.86 8.27 -1.01
N ALA A 89 4.22 8.12 -2.18
CA ALA A 89 4.58 8.79 -3.42
C ALA A 89 4.64 10.34 -3.32
N SER A 90 3.92 10.93 -2.35
CA SER A 90 3.88 12.38 -2.15
C SER A 90 4.97 12.93 -1.24
N TYR A 91 5.79 12.08 -0.63
CA TYR A 91 6.70 12.49 0.46
C TYR A 91 8.19 12.32 0.17
N SER A 92 8.60 11.55 -0.81
CA SER A 92 10.02 11.12 -0.95
C SER A 92 10.60 10.61 0.38
N PRO A 93 9.98 9.61 1.02
CA PRO A 93 10.31 9.20 2.38
C PRO A 93 11.68 8.53 2.47
N HIS A 94 12.12 8.19 3.68
CA HIS A 94 13.29 7.34 3.88
C HIS A 94 13.06 5.94 3.29
N ALA A 95 11.92 5.32 3.63
CA ALA A 95 11.59 4.00 3.10
C ALA A 95 10.09 3.81 2.84
N ILE A 96 9.79 2.94 1.87
CA ILE A 96 8.47 2.34 1.64
C ILE A 96 8.64 0.83 1.70
N LEU A 97 7.97 0.18 2.66
CA LEU A 97 8.06 -1.25 2.91
C LEU A 97 6.71 -1.89 2.66
N VAL A 98 6.60 -2.74 1.66
CA VAL A 98 5.34 -3.33 1.23
C VAL A 98 5.44 -4.83 0.96
N GLY A 99 4.37 -5.55 1.31
CA GLY A 99 4.25 -6.97 1.05
C GLY A 99 2.91 -7.31 0.40
N LYS A 100 2.94 -8.17 -0.62
CA LYS A 100 1.77 -8.58 -1.41
C LYS A 100 1.08 -7.39 -2.07
N PRO A 101 1.73 -6.73 -3.04
CA PRO A 101 1.29 -5.44 -3.58
C PRO A 101 -0.01 -5.54 -4.36
N ILE A 102 -0.88 -4.56 -4.15
CA ILE A 102 -2.13 -4.37 -4.88
C ILE A 102 -2.17 -2.91 -5.35
N VAL A 103 -2.14 -2.67 -6.66
CA VAL A 103 -2.10 -1.31 -7.22
C VAL A 103 -3.13 -1.05 -8.33
N ASN A 104 -3.46 -2.04 -9.14
CA ASN A 104 -4.41 -1.89 -10.25
C ASN A 104 -5.85 -2.16 -9.76
N LEU A 105 -6.43 -1.24 -9.02
CA LEU A 105 -7.72 -1.46 -8.34
C LEU A 105 -8.91 -1.65 -9.26
N GLY A 106 -8.86 -1.10 -10.47
CA GLY A 106 -9.89 -1.34 -11.47
C GLY A 106 -9.90 -2.81 -11.93
N ASP A 107 -8.71 -3.38 -12.18
CA ASP A 107 -8.57 -4.79 -12.51
C ASP A 107 -9.00 -5.68 -11.33
N VAL A 108 -8.69 -5.29 -10.08
CA VAL A 108 -9.17 -5.99 -8.88
C VAL A 108 -10.68 -5.95 -8.79
N ALA A 109 -11.27 -4.75 -8.92
CA ALA A 109 -12.71 -4.57 -8.80
C ALA A 109 -13.49 -5.41 -9.82
N ALA A 110 -12.99 -5.49 -11.05
CA ALA A 110 -13.62 -6.23 -12.13
C ALA A 110 -13.24 -7.72 -12.15
N ASN A 111 -12.24 -8.14 -11.40
CA ASN A 111 -11.68 -9.49 -11.43
C ASN A 111 -11.24 -9.97 -12.82
N LEU A 112 -10.91 -9.05 -13.73
CA LEU A 112 -10.75 -9.35 -15.16
C LEU A 112 -9.51 -10.18 -15.49
N LYS A 113 -8.49 -10.14 -14.63
CA LYS A 113 -7.18 -10.76 -14.88
C LYS A 113 -6.82 -11.84 -13.88
N PHE A 114 -7.73 -12.16 -12.97
CA PHE A 114 -7.49 -13.17 -11.95
C PHE A 114 -7.82 -14.56 -12.44
N LYS A 115 -6.94 -15.50 -12.15
CA LYS A 115 -7.21 -16.93 -12.35
C LYS A 115 -8.17 -17.48 -11.30
N ARG A 116 -8.33 -16.80 -10.16
CA ARG A 116 -9.26 -17.16 -9.07
C ARG A 116 -9.99 -15.91 -8.60
N PRO A 117 -11.03 -15.47 -9.32
CA PRO A 117 -11.74 -14.22 -9.06
C PRO A 117 -12.48 -14.19 -7.72
N ASP A 118 -12.75 -15.32 -7.12
CA ASP A 118 -13.40 -15.49 -5.81
C ASP A 118 -12.53 -15.00 -4.63
N GLU A 119 -11.23 -14.83 -4.83
CA GLU A 119 -10.33 -14.27 -3.81
C GLU A 119 -10.66 -12.82 -3.44
N PHE A 120 -11.36 -12.08 -4.31
CA PHE A 120 -11.69 -10.66 -4.13
C PHE A 120 -13.19 -10.39 -4.41
N GLY A 121 -14.06 -11.19 -3.81
CA GLY A 121 -15.50 -11.24 -4.12
C GLY A 121 -16.29 -9.94 -3.93
N THR A 122 -15.83 -9.01 -3.07
CA THR A 122 -16.53 -7.73 -2.77
C THR A 122 -16.01 -6.53 -3.54
N SER A 123 -15.12 -6.71 -4.47
CA SER A 123 -14.39 -5.63 -5.12
C SER A 123 -15.25 -4.73 -6.03
N LEU A 124 -16.37 -5.23 -6.58
CA LEU A 124 -17.32 -4.40 -7.33
C LEU A 124 -17.99 -3.34 -6.45
N ASP A 125 -18.24 -3.65 -5.17
CA ASP A 125 -18.82 -2.70 -4.21
C ASP A 125 -17.87 -1.52 -3.97
N MET A 126 -16.56 -1.77 -3.99
CA MET A 126 -15.56 -0.71 -3.93
C MET A 126 -15.68 0.25 -5.12
N MET A 127 -15.83 -0.26 -6.34
CA MET A 127 -16.01 0.59 -7.52
C MET A 127 -17.30 1.40 -7.43
N GLN A 128 -18.40 0.77 -7.02
CA GLN A 128 -19.69 1.46 -6.80
C GLN A 128 -19.56 2.57 -5.76
N LEU A 129 -18.88 2.32 -4.64
CA LEU A 129 -18.69 3.32 -3.59
C LEU A 129 -17.81 4.49 -4.04
N LEU A 130 -16.70 4.20 -4.72
CA LEU A 130 -15.70 5.22 -5.08
C LEU A 130 -16.11 6.05 -6.30
N LEU A 131 -16.85 5.47 -7.24
CA LEU A 131 -17.18 6.09 -8.52
C LEU A 131 -18.69 6.31 -8.74
N GLY A 132 -19.55 5.82 -7.84
CA GLY A 132 -21.01 5.88 -7.95
C GLY A 132 -21.60 4.95 -9.02
N ARG A 133 -20.75 4.19 -9.73
CA ARG A 133 -21.18 3.26 -10.79
C ARG A 133 -20.13 2.18 -11.04
N VAL A 134 -20.60 1.05 -11.53
CA VAL A 134 -19.73 -0.03 -12.06
C VAL A 134 -19.74 0.06 -13.59
N SER A 135 -18.60 0.31 -14.19
CA SER A 135 -18.46 0.42 -15.65
C SER A 135 -17.03 0.12 -16.13
N SER A 136 -16.86 -0.13 -17.43
CA SER A 136 -15.53 -0.32 -18.04
C SER A 136 -14.64 0.91 -17.90
N GLU A 137 -15.19 2.11 -18.04
CA GLU A 137 -14.46 3.36 -17.83
C GLU A 137 -14.04 3.51 -16.35
N GLY A 138 -14.83 2.94 -15.43
CA GLY A 138 -14.51 2.89 -14.01
C GLY A 138 -13.27 2.06 -13.71
N ILE A 139 -13.05 0.96 -14.45
CA ILE A 139 -11.86 0.12 -14.33
C ILE A 139 -10.60 0.95 -14.64
N GLU A 140 -10.61 1.63 -15.78
CA GLU A 140 -9.50 2.47 -16.20
C GLU A 140 -9.28 3.64 -15.25
N ALA A 141 -10.36 4.27 -14.77
CA ALA A 141 -10.29 5.38 -13.84
C ALA A 141 -9.66 4.98 -12.50
N LEU A 142 -10.00 3.80 -11.94
CA LEU A 142 -9.41 3.31 -10.71
C LEU A 142 -7.94 2.94 -10.87
N ASN A 143 -7.57 2.25 -11.97
CA ASN A 143 -6.17 1.96 -12.26
C ASN A 143 -5.36 3.25 -12.42
N LYS A 144 -5.88 4.18 -13.22
CA LYS A 144 -5.24 5.46 -13.50
C LYS A 144 -5.00 6.29 -12.24
N ARG A 145 -5.90 6.24 -11.25
CA ARG A 145 -5.80 7.02 -10.01
C ARG A 145 -4.52 6.74 -9.22
N PHE A 146 -4.07 5.49 -9.19
CA PHE A 146 -2.79 5.13 -8.61
C PHE A 146 -1.63 5.66 -9.45
N TRP A 147 -1.65 5.36 -10.74
CA TRP A 147 -0.52 5.63 -11.63
C TRP A 147 -0.30 7.12 -11.88
N ASP A 148 -1.37 7.93 -11.96
CA ASP A 148 -1.25 9.39 -12.09
C ASP A 148 -0.44 10.01 -10.93
N ARG A 149 -0.61 9.49 -9.72
CA ARG A 149 0.16 9.93 -8.55
C ARG A 149 1.56 9.31 -8.53
N PHE A 150 1.65 8.02 -8.76
CA PHE A 150 2.90 7.29 -8.63
C PHE A 150 3.94 7.67 -9.70
N HIS A 151 3.51 7.95 -10.93
CA HIS A 151 4.40 8.44 -11.98
C HIS A 151 4.95 9.86 -11.73
N GLN A 152 4.28 10.63 -10.88
CA GLN A 152 4.74 11.97 -10.47
C GLN A 152 5.64 11.92 -9.24
N ALA A 153 5.79 10.76 -8.62
CA ALA A 153 6.59 10.61 -7.41
C ALA A 153 8.09 10.81 -7.71
N GLU A 154 8.73 11.59 -6.86
CA GLU A 154 10.19 11.72 -6.84
C GLU A 154 10.71 10.91 -5.65
N LEU A 155 11.05 9.64 -5.89
CA LEU A 155 11.49 8.70 -4.84
C LEU A 155 13.02 8.59 -4.75
N ASN A 156 13.71 9.65 -5.12
CA ASN A 156 15.16 9.74 -5.04
C ASN A 156 15.64 9.48 -3.60
N ASP A 157 16.64 8.62 -3.46
CA ASP A 157 17.19 8.21 -2.17
C ASP A 157 16.18 7.52 -1.22
N THR A 158 15.03 7.10 -1.73
CA THR A 158 14.07 6.26 -0.98
C THR A 158 14.48 4.80 -1.10
N LEU A 159 14.35 4.05 -0.01
CA LEU A 159 14.40 2.59 -0.05
C LEU A 159 13.00 2.05 -0.33
N LEU A 160 12.82 1.31 -1.41
CA LEU A 160 11.64 0.49 -1.63
C LEU A 160 11.96 -0.97 -1.30
N ALA A 161 11.40 -1.48 -0.21
CA ALA A 161 11.45 -2.90 0.11
C ALA A 161 10.12 -3.54 -0.26
N LEU A 162 10.13 -4.52 -1.19
CA LEU A 162 8.92 -5.09 -1.77
C LEU A 162 8.97 -6.61 -1.80
N ALA A 163 8.04 -7.28 -1.10
CA ALA A 163 7.85 -8.72 -1.18
C ALA A 163 6.55 -9.07 -1.90
N TYR A 164 6.55 -10.14 -2.69
CA TYR A 164 5.39 -10.57 -3.46
C TYR A 164 5.24 -12.09 -3.52
N MET A 165 4.03 -12.55 -3.80
CA MET A 165 3.71 -13.96 -3.98
C MET A 165 3.94 -14.36 -5.43
N ARG A 166 4.88 -15.30 -5.65
CA ARG A 166 5.38 -15.65 -6.98
C ARG A 166 4.35 -16.33 -7.89
N ASP A 167 3.41 -17.04 -7.30
CA ASP A 167 2.43 -17.82 -8.05
C ASP A 167 1.07 -17.09 -8.14
N ASP A 168 1.01 -15.84 -7.64
CA ASP A 168 -0.13 -14.95 -7.77
C ASP A 168 0.04 -14.02 -8.97
N ASP A 169 -0.90 -14.08 -9.90
CA ASP A 169 -0.87 -13.29 -11.14
C ASP A 169 -1.03 -11.79 -10.87
N TYR A 170 -1.68 -11.44 -9.79
CA TYR A 170 -1.91 -10.06 -9.38
C TYR A 170 -0.68 -9.46 -8.72
N ASP A 171 -0.11 -10.15 -7.75
CA ASP A 171 1.11 -9.74 -7.07
C ASP A 171 2.27 -9.57 -8.07
N GLN A 172 2.40 -10.52 -9.01
CA GLN A 172 3.43 -10.46 -10.07
C GLN A 172 3.24 -9.23 -10.95
N LYS A 173 2.00 -8.96 -11.36
CA LYS A 173 1.74 -7.80 -12.21
C LYS A 173 2.01 -6.50 -11.47
N ALA A 174 1.54 -6.37 -10.24
CA ALA A 174 1.79 -5.19 -9.42
C ALA A 174 3.30 -4.96 -9.22
N TYR A 175 4.06 -6.01 -8.93
CA TYR A 175 5.51 -5.97 -8.82
C TYR A 175 6.17 -5.46 -10.10
N SER A 176 5.82 -6.05 -11.24
CA SER A 176 6.38 -5.67 -12.55
C SER A 176 6.07 -4.22 -12.91
N ASP A 177 4.81 -3.81 -12.75
CA ASP A 177 4.36 -2.45 -13.09
C ASP A 177 5.05 -1.39 -12.21
N ILE A 178 5.25 -1.69 -10.92
CA ILE A 178 6.00 -0.80 -10.00
C ILE A 178 7.45 -0.65 -10.45
N LEU A 179 8.12 -1.75 -10.78
CA LEU A 179 9.52 -1.69 -11.24
C LEU A 179 9.65 -0.91 -12.55
N GLU A 180 8.73 -1.11 -13.50
CA GLU A 180 8.69 -0.39 -14.76
C GLU A 180 8.53 1.13 -14.53
N ALA A 181 7.60 1.52 -13.66
CA ALA A 181 7.36 2.93 -13.33
C ALA A 181 8.58 3.61 -12.68
N LEU A 182 9.40 2.85 -11.97
CA LEU A 182 10.57 3.36 -11.25
C LEU A 182 11.90 3.21 -12.02
N TYR A 183 11.88 2.63 -13.20
CA TYR A 183 13.10 2.26 -13.94
C TYR A 183 14.08 3.42 -14.17
N HIS A 184 13.58 4.65 -14.30
CA HIS A 184 14.39 5.84 -14.55
C HIS A 184 14.74 6.64 -13.29
N GLN A 185 14.31 6.19 -12.11
CA GLN A 185 14.56 6.90 -10.87
C GLN A 185 15.79 6.31 -10.14
N PRO A 186 16.63 7.15 -9.50
CA PRO A 186 17.73 6.68 -8.67
C PRO A 186 17.23 6.20 -7.30
N ILE A 187 16.44 5.15 -7.31
CA ILE A 187 15.83 4.52 -6.13
C ILE A 187 16.56 3.22 -5.77
N ARG A 188 16.69 2.94 -4.49
CA ARG A 188 17.21 1.67 -4.00
C ARG A 188 16.05 0.69 -3.80
N ILE A 189 16.08 -0.46 -4.50
CA ILE A 189 15.03 -1.47 -4.41
C ILE A 189 15.59 -2.75 -3.83
N ILE A 190 14.94 -3.28 -2.79
CA ILE A 190 15.14 -4.61 -2.24
C ILE A 190 13.87 -5.41 -2.49
N SER A 191 13.97 -6.54 -3.18
CA SER A 191 12.81 -7.36 -3.46
C SER A 191 12.97 -8.80 -2.99
N SER A 192 11.85 -9.43 -2.65
CA SER A 192 11.80 -10.84 -2.27
C SER A 192 10.52 -11.47 -2.80
N SER A 193 10.62 -12.72 -3.29
CA SER A 193 9.43 -13.49 -3.68
C SER A 193 9.22 -14.69 -2.77
N ARG A 194 7.97 -15.07 -2.58
CA ARG A 194 7.57 -16.28 -1.87
C ARG A 194 6.70 -17.15 -2.78
N PRO A 195 6.82 -18.47 -2.70
CA PRO A 195 5.92 -19.36 -3.43
C PRO A 195 4.50 -19.27 -2.88
N GLY A 196 3.53 -19.57 -3.72
CA GLY A 196 2.11 -19.51 -3.38
C GLY A 196 1.38 -18.30 -3.94
N ARG A 197 0.09 -18.22 -3.63
CA ARG A 197 -0.81 -17.14 -4.05
C ARG A 197 -0.98 -16.10 -2.95
N HIS A 198 -1.71 -15.03 -3.25
CA HIS A 198 -1.85 -13.85 -2.37
C HIS A 198 -2.15 -14.18 -0.91
N ASN A 199 -3.02 -15.15 -0.64
CA ASN A 199 -3.42 -15.52 0.72
C ASN A 199 -2.56 -16.63 1.34
N ASP A 200 -1.58 -17.17 0.61
CA ASP A 200 -0.66 -18.18 1.10
C ASP A 200 0.55 -17.52 1.79
N ALA A 201 1.28 -18.29 2.59
CA ALA A 201 2.57 -17.92 3.17
C ALA A 201 2.65 -16.53 3.83
N THR A 202 1.56 -16.03 4.41
CA THR A 202 1.50 -14.69 5.03
C THR A 202 2.56 -14.52 6.12
N GLU A 203 2.82 -15.55 6.93
CA GLU A 203 3.83 -15.50 7.99
C GLU A 203 5.24 -15.23 7.44
N SER A 204 5.65 -15.91 6.37
CA SER A 204 6.98 -15.72 5.78
C SER A 204 7.15 -14.34 5.12
N ILE A 205 6.09 -13.73 4.65
CA ILE A 205 6.08 -12.34 4.18
C ILE A 205 6.23 -11.38 5.36
N ILE A 206 5.52 -11.63 6.47
CA ILE A 206 5.62 -10.81 7.69
C ILE A 206 7.04 -10.90 8.28
N GLU A 207 7.62 -12.09 8.36
CA GLU A 207 8.99 -12.28 8.84
C GLU A 207 9.99 -11.49 8.00
N TRP A 208 9.91 -11.59 6.68
CA TRP A 208 10.76 -10.83 5.79
C TRP A 208 10.55 -9.32 5.97
N PHE A 209 9.30 -8.88 6.01
CA PHE A 209 8.92 -7.51 6.20
C PHE A 209 9.52 -6.92 7.49
N LEU A 210 9.44 -7.67 8.61
CA LEU A 210 10.01 -7.25 9.88
C LEU A 210 11.54 -7.12 9.86
N THR A 211 12.25 -7.89 9.02
CA THR A 211 13.70 -7.75 8.90
C THR A 211 14.10 -6.43 8.27
N GLN A 212 13.27 -5.87 7.39
CA GLN A 212 13.56 -4.61 6.70
C GLN A 212 13.56 -3.40 7.66
N TYR A 213 12.89 -3.48 8.80
CA TYR A 213 12.92 -2.42 9.82
C TYR A 213 14.18 -2.44 10.68
N LYS A 214 14.99 -3.48 10.59
CA LYS A 214 16.20 -3.63 11.42
C LYS A 214 17.44 -3.11 10.70
N GLU A 215 17.35 -2.90 9.40
CA GLU A 215 18.41 -2.39 8.52
C GLU A 215 18.27 -0.88 8.29
#